data_9a91da8524bab90b0d73a95a38654edb
#
_entry.id   9a91da8524bab90b0d73a95a38654edb
#
_cell.length_a   1.000
_cell.length_b   1.000
_cell.length_c   1.000
_cell.angle_alpha   90.00
_cell.angle_beta   90.00
_cell.angle_gamma   90.00
#
_symmetry.space_group_name_H-M   'P 1'
#
loop_
_entity.id
_entity.type
_entity.pdbx_description
1 polymer ?
#
loop_
_entity_poly.entity_id
_entity_poly.type
_entity_poly.pdbx_seq_one_letter_code
_entity_poly.pdbx_strand_id
1 'polypeptide(L)'
;MEALNYLKQFKLIDSEHVINNYLKEGKSVLAEGAQGTMLDIDFGSYPFVTSSNTICAGCCTGLGVSPRNIGEVYGIFKAYCTRVGSGPFPTELFDEVGDKIGQLGHEFGAVTGRNVVVAGLIW
;
A
#
# COMPACT_ATOMS: atom_id res chain seq x y z
N MET A 1 21.16 9.41 -18.55
CA MET A 1 21.61 8.30 -19.43
C MET A 1 21.91 7.02 -18.64
N GLU A 2 22.63 7.08 -17.50
CA GLU A 2 22.92 5.89 -16.67
C GLU A 2 21.66 5.15 -16.17
N ALA A 3 20.65 5.88 -15.69
CA ALA A 3 19.39 5.29 -15.23
C ALA A 3 18.66 4.49 -16.32
N LEU A 4 18.67 4.98 -17.56
CA LEU A 4 18.09 4.28 -18.70
C LEU A 4 18.86 3.01 -19.05
N ASN A 5 20.18 3.05 -18.96
CA ASN A 5 21.01 1.86 -19.19
C ASN A 5 20.83 0.82 -18.08
N TYR A 6 20.62 1.27 -16.84
CA TYR A 6 20.27 0.37 -15.73
C TYR A 6 18.92 -0.30 -15.96
N LEU A 7 17.91 0.43 -16.44
CA LEU A 7 16.58 -0.15 -16.71
C LEU A 7 16.58 -1.18 -17.85
N LYS A 8 17.48 -1.04 -18.85
CA LYS A 8 17.57 -1.98 -19.97
C LYS A 8 17.97 -3.41 -19.58
N GLN A 9 18.56 -3.61 -18.41
CA GLN A 9 18.90 -4.95 -17.91
C GLN A 9 17.68 -5.73 -17.41
N PHE A 10 16.55 -5.06 -17.13
CA PHE A 10 15.32 -5.68 -16.70
C PHE A 10 14.44 -6.03 -17.89
N LYS A 11 13.80 -7.19 -17.81
CA LYS A 11 12.81 -7.60 -18.81
C LYS A 11 11.50 -6.82 -18.56
N LEU A 12 11.19 -5.91 -19.47
CA LEU A 12 9.88 -5.26 -19.51
C LEU A 12 8.86 -6.24 -20.10
N ILE A 13 7.68 -6.30 -19.53
CA ILE A 13 6.61 -7.22 -19.91
C ILE A 13 5.27 -6.49 -19.97
N ASP A 14 4.36 -7.01 -20.77
CA ASP A 14 2.93 -6.69 -20.69
C ASP A 14 2.33 -7.55 -19.60
N SER A 15 2.17 -6.95 -18.40
CA SER A 15 1.83 -7.69 -17.18
C SER A 15 0.52 -8.45 -17.29
N GLU A 16 -0.49 -7.85 -17.92
CA GLU A 16 -1.80 -8.45 -18.13
C GLU A 16 -1.73 -9.76 -18.93
N HIS A 17 -0.85 -9.84 -19.94
CA HIS A 17 -0.67 -11.06 -20.72
C HIS A 17 0.14 -12.10 -19.97
N VAL A 18 1.26 -11.70 -19.38
CA VAL A 18 2.17 -12.61 -18.69
C VAL A 18 1.52 -13.25 -17.48
N ILE A 19 0.83 -12.44 -16.64
CA ILE A 19 0.20 -12.93 -15.42
C ILE A 19 -0.97 -13.86 -15.74
N ASN A 20 -1.82 -13.49 -16.70
CA ASN A 20 -2.92 -14.36 -17.10
C ASN A 20 -2.44 -15.67 -17.70
N ASN A 21 -1.29 -15.69 -18.40
CA ASN A 21 -0.69 -16.94 -18.87
C ASN A 21 -0.17 -17.79 -17.70
N TYR A 22 0.47 -17.20 -16.71
CA TYR A 22 0.88 -17.95 -15.50
C TYR A 22 -0.30 -18.58 -14.79
N LEU A 23 -1.41 -17.86 -14.65
CA LEU A 23 -2.64 -18.37 -14.04
C LEU A 23 -3.24 -19.52 -14.86
N LYS A 24 -3.24 -19.45 -16.19
CA LYS A 24 -3.67 -20.53 -17.08
C LYS A 24 -2.79 -21.78 -16.99
N GLU A 25 -1.50 -21.59 -16.74
CA GLU A 25 -0.54 -22.65 -16.51
C GLU A 25 -0.62 -23.24 -15.09
N GLY A 26 -1.54 -22.77 -14.27
CA GLY A 26 -1.72 -23.24 -12.89
C GLY A 26 -0.65 -22.73 -11.91
N LYS A 27 0.09 -21.68 -12.28
CA LYS A 27 1.08 -21.06 -11.39
C LYS A 27 0.40 -20.17 -10.36
N SER A 28 0.97 -20.12 -9.17
CA SER A 28 0.58 -19.16 -8.13
C SER A 28 1.27 -17.83 -8.34
N VAL A 29 0.51 -16.75 -8.16
CA VAL A 29 1.01 -15.38 -8.25
C VAL A 29 0.68 -14.67 -6.94
N LEU A 30 1.68 -14.09 -6.30
CA LEU A 30 1.50 -13.23 -5.14
C LEU A 30 1.44 -11.77 -5.61
N ALA A 31 0.33 -11.12 -5.35
CA ALA A 31 0.17 -9.69 -5.59
C ALA A 31 0.31 -8.93 -4.26
N GLU A 32 1.28 -8.04 -4.19
CA GLU A 32 1.52 -7.19 -3.03
C GLU A 32 1.03 -5.78 -3.31
N GLY A 33 0.09 -5.29 -2.48
CA GLY A 33 -0.36 -3.91 -2.49
C GLY A 33 0.55 -3.01 -1.66
N ALA A 34 0.22 -1.74 -1.62
CA ALA A 34 0.93 -0.73 -0.84
C ALA A 34 -0.05 0.24 -0.18
N GLN A 35 0.46 1.07 0.74
CA GLN A 35 -0.29 2.04 1.54
C GLN A 35 -1.33 1.36 2.45
N GLY A 36 -2.58 1.83 2.44
CA GLY A 36 -3.63 1.30 3.29
C GLY A 36 -5.02 1.61 2.73
N THR A 37 -6.01 0.85 3.16
CA THR A 37 -7.40 0.91 2.66
C THR A 37 -7.99 2.32 2.74
N MET A 38 -7.73 3.06 3.83
CA MET A 38 -8.24 4.43 4.00
C MET A 38 -7.55 5.46 3.09
N LEU A 39 -6.51 5.08 2.38
CA LEU A 39 -5.83 5.91 1.38
C LEU A 39 -6.23 5.56 -0.05
N ASP A 40 -7.14 4.59 -0.26
CA ASP A 40 -7.64 4.24 -1.59
C ASP A 40 -8.29 5.45 -2.27
N ILE A 41 -8.00 5.62 -3.57
CA ILE A 41 -8.45 6.80 -4.31
C ILE A 41 -9.97 6.90 -4.41
N ASP A 42 -10.66 5.76 -4.46
CA ASP A 42 -12.12 5.70 -4.61
C ASP A 42 -12.84 5.53 -3.27
N PHE A 43 -12.30 4.70 -2.37
CA PHE A 43 -12.96 4.29 -1.13
C PHE A 43 -12.30 4.83 0.13
N GLY A 44 -11.19 5.56 -0.01
CA GLY A 44 -10.47 6.16 1.12
C GLY A 44 -11.10 7.46 1.62
N SER A 45 -10.39 8.13 2.53
CA SER A 45 -10.78 9.40 3.15
C SER A 45 -10.52 10.60 2.22
N TYR A 46 -11.20 10.65 1.09
CA TYR A 46 -11.07 11.73 0.11
C TYR A 46 -11.28 13.12 0.74
N PRO A 47 -10.50 14.16 0.41
CA PRO A 47 -9.45 14.19 -0.63
C PRO A 47 -8.06 13.72 -0.14
N PHE A 48 -7.94 13.20 1.06
CA PHE A 48 -6.69 12.80 1.69
C PHE A 48 -6.35 11.34 1.37
N VAL A 49 -6.21 11.05 0.09
CA VAL A 49 -5.98 9.71 -0.46
C VAL A 49 -4.67 9.66 -1.27
N THR A 50 -4.23 8.46 -1.64
CA THR A 50 -3.15 8.28 -2.60
C THR A 50 -3.70 8.24 -4.03
N SER A 51 -2.83 8.25 -5.03
CA SER A 51 -3.21 8.26 -6.45
C SER A 51 -3.46 6.86 -7.04
N SER A 52 -3.71 5.86 -6.20
CA SER A 52 -3.92 4.48 -6.62
C SER A 52 -5.00 3.78 -5.81
N ASN A 53 -5.54 2.68 -6.35
CA ASN A 53 -6.38 1.77 -5.59
C ASN A 53 -5.52 0.89 -4.70
N THR A 54 -5.71 1.01 -3.39
CA THR A 54 -4.92 0.29 -2.37
C THR A 54 -5.63 -0.94 -1.82
N ILE A 55 -6.91 -1.11 -2.15
CA ILE A 55 -7.71 -2.29 -1.79
C ILE A 55 -7.44 -3.44 -2.75
N CYS A 56 -7.89 -4.65 -2.39
CA CYS A 56 -7.69 -5.87 -3.19
C CYS A 56 -8.15 -5.71 -4.67
N ALA A 57 -9.22 -4.96 -4.92
CA ALA A 57 -9.70 -4.68 -6.27
C ALA A 57 -8.64 -4.00 -7.17
N GLY A 58 -7.66 -3.29 -6.58
CA GLY A 58 -6.55 -2.70 -7.29
C GLY A 58 -5.68 -3.73 -8.04
N CYS A 59 -5.65 -4.98 -7.59
CA CYS A 59 -4.96 -6.05 -8.30
C CYS A 59 -5.63 -6.35 -9.65
N CYS A 60 -6.96 -6.29 -9.72
CA CYS A 60 -7.69 -6.57 -10.95
C CYS A 60 -7.38 -5.53 -12.03
N THR A 61 -7.42 -4.25 -11.67
CA THR A 61 -7.16 -3.16 -12.62
C THR A 61 -5.67 -2.98 -12.91
N GLY A 62 -4.82 -3.11 -11.88
CA GLY A 62 -3.37 -2.90 -12.01
C GLY A 62 -2.63 -4.01 -12.73
N LEU A 63 -3.11 -5.25 -12.63
CA LEU A 63 -2.50 -6.42 -13.25
C LEU A 63 -3.30 -6.98 -14.44
N GLY A 64 -4.46 -6.43 -14.73
CA GLY A 64 -5.35 -6.91 -15.80
C GLY A 64 -5.89 -8.33 -15.52
N VAL A 65 -6.21 -8.64 -14.26
CA VAL A 65 -6.66 -9.99 -13.84
C VAL A 65 -8.17 -9.98 -13.56
N SER A 66 -8.83 -11.06 -13.93
CA SER A 66 -10.25 -11.23 -13.59
C SER A 66 -10.43 -11.36 -12.07
N PRO A 67 -11.49 -10.76 -11.48
CA PRO A 67 -11.82 -10.97 -10.07
C PRO A 67 -12.00 -12.45 -9.69
N ARG A 68 -12.37 -13.29 -10.63
CA ARG A 68 -12.50 -14.75 -10.43
C ARG A 68 -11.17 -15.45 -10.17
N ASN A 69 -10.06 -14.81 -10.51
CA ASN A 69 -8.71 -15.34 -10.32
C ASN A 69 -8.08 -14.87 -9.01
N ILE A 70 -8.79 -14.03 -8.24
CA ILE A 70 -8.34 -13.65 -6.90
C ILE A 70 -8.63 -14.81 -5.96
N GLY A 71 -7.58 -15.35 -5.38
CA GLY A 71 -7.65 -16.40 -4.38
C GLY A 71 -7.79 -15.83 -2.96
N GLU A 72 -6.92 -16.27 -2.07
CA GLU A 72 -6.91 -15.78 -0.70
C GLU A 72 -6.39 -14.34 -0.62
N VAL A 73 -6.98 -13.57 0.27
CA VAL A 73 -6.60 -12.16 0.52
C VAL A 73 -6.14 -12.03 1.95
N TYR A 74 -4.91 -11.56 2.13
CA TYR A 74 -4.31 -11.33 3.43
C TYR A 74 -4.27 -9.82 3.70
N GLY A 75 -4.92 -9.41 4.79
CA GLY A 75 -4.82 -8.05 5.32
C GLY A 75 -3.68 -7.96 6.33
N ILE A 76 -2.72 -7.07 6.10
CA ILE A 76 -1.63 -6.80 7.04
C ILE A 76 -1.90 -5.45 7.69
N PHE A 77 -1.83 -5.39 9.01
CA PHE A 77 -1.95 -4.15 9.75
C PHE A 77 -0.96 -4.12 10.92
N LYS A 78 -0.60 -2.92 11.32
CA LYS A 78 0.25 -2.69 12.50
C LYS A 78 -0.53 -2.90 13.79
N ALA A 79 0.18 -3.15 14.90
CA ALA A 79 -0.42 -3.17 16.22
C ALA A 79 -0.93 -1.78 16.68
N TYR A 80 -0.59 -0.74 15.98
CA TYR A 80 -1.09 0.63 16.12
C TYR A 80 -1.24 1.25 14.73
N CYS A 81 -2.09 2.25 14.61
CA CYS A 81 -2.30 2.93 13.33
C CYS A 81 -1.28 4.06 13.13
N THR A 82 -0.89 4.28 11.88
CA THR A 82 -0.04 5.41 11.51
C THR A 82 -0.58 6.08 10.25
N ARG A 83 -0.35 7.39 10.12
CA ARG A 83 -0.68 8.15 8.93
C ARG A 83 0.42 9.13 8.58
N VAL A 84 0.71 9.24 7.30
CA VAL A 84 1.55 10.30 6.73
C VAL A 84 0.67 11.26 5.96
N GLY A 85 0.88 12.56 6.14
CA GLY A 85 0.11 13.61 5.48
C GLY A 85 -1.11 14.06 6.26
N SER A 86 -1.86 14.98 5.66
CA SER A 86 -3.06 15.58 6.27
C SER A 86 -4.26 14.65 6.16
N GLY A 87 -5.31 14.98 6.90
CA GLY A 87 -6.61 14.32 6.84
C GLY A 87 -7.08 13.85 8.21
N PRO A 88 -8.32 13.36 8.28
CA PRO A 88 -8.90 12.93 9.55
C PRO A 88 -8.18 11.70 10.09
N PHE A 89 -7.83 11.76 11.37
CA PHE A 89 -7.23 10.65 12.11
C PHE A 89 -7.79 10.63 13.54
N PRO A 90 -9.04 10.18 13.71
CA PRO A 90 -9.82 10.38 14.95
C PRO A 90 -9.19 9.82 16.23
N THR A 91 -8.29 8.86 16.10
CA THR A 91 -7.60 8.21 17.24
C THR A 91 -6.18 8.68 17.43
N GLU A 92 -5.78 9.78 16.77
CA GLU A 92 -4.45 10.35 16.94
C GLU A 92 -4.12 10.59 18.41
N LEU A 93 -2.92 10.20 18.80
CA LEU A 93 -2.41 10.39 20.18
C LEU A 93 -1.55 11.65 20.20
N PHE A 94 -1.96 12.63 21.01
CA PHE A 94 -1.26 13.91 21.20
C PHE A 94 -0.54 13.98 22.54
N ASP A 95 -0.21 12.84 23.11
CA ASP A 95 0.37 12.70 24.42
C ASP A 95 1.77 12.03 24.36
N GLU A 96 2.41 11.92 25.52
CA GLU A 96 3.71 11.27 25.66
C GLU A 96 3.72 9.81 25.17
N VAL A 97 2.58 9.14 25.16
CA VAL A 97 2.45 7.75 24.67
C VAL A 97 2.58 7.75 23.15
N GLY A 98 1.89 8.66 22.46
CA GLY A 98 2.02 8.83 21.02
C GLY A 98 3.45 9.15 20.60
N ASP A 99 4.09 10.08 21.28
CA ASP A 99 5.50 10.45 21.03
C ASP A 99 6.43 9.26 21.21
N LYS A 100 6.25 8.50 22.27
CA LYS A 100 7.08 7.32 22.57
C LYS A 100 6.90 6.21 21.54
N ILE A 101 5.67 5.96 21.09
CA ILE A 101 5.40 4.99 20.04
C ILE A 101 6.06 5.43 18.73
N GLY A 102 5.92 6.71 18.36
CA GLY A 102 6.57 7.27 17.16
C GLY A 102 8.08 7.12 17.17
N GLN A 103 8.72 7.41 18.31
CA GLN A 103 10.16 7.28 18.48
C GLN A 103 10.63 5.82 18.43
N LEU A 104 10.00 4.92 19.19
CA LEU A 104 10.37 3.51 19.25
C LEU A 104 10.07 2.78 17.93
N GLY A 105 8.98 3.16 17.25
CA GLY A 105 8.59 2.62 15.95
C GLY A 105 9.38 3.21 14.78
N HIS A 106 10.25 4.20 15.02
CA HIS A 106 10.95 4.94 13.96
C HIS A 106 9.99 5.46 12.88
N GLU A 107 8.84 6.00 13.33
CA GLU A 107 7.76 6.45 12.45
C GLU A 107 8.10 7.82 11.84
N PHE A 108 9.04 7.80 10.90
CA PHE A 108 9.46 8.97 10.12
C PHE A 108 9.37 8.64 8.63
N GLY A 109 8.93 9.60 7.83
CA GLY A 109 8.89 9.44 6.37
C GLY A 109 10.30 9.21 5.83
N ALA A 110 10.53 8.03 5.24
CA ALA A 110 11.86 7.58 4.81
C ALA A 110 12.56 8.56 3.84
N VAL A 111 11.79 9.29 3.02
CA VAL A 111 12.31 10.24 2.02
C VAL A 111 12.23 11.68 2.49
N THR A 112 11.16 12.05 3.20
CA THR A 112 10.86 13.44 3.55
C THR A 112 11.25 13.81 4.98
N GLY A 113 11.59 12.82 5.83
CA GLY A 113 11.84 13.03 7.26
C GLY A 113 10.64 13.59 8.04
N ARG A 114 9.44 13.63 7.44
CA ARG A 114 8.24 14.12 8.11
C ARG A 114 7.83 13.16 9.22
N ASN A 115 7.41 13.70 10.35
CA ASN A 115 6.82 12.91 11.42
C ASN A 115 5.56 12.21 10.90
N VAL A 116 5.42 10.95 11.25
CA VAL A 116 4.22 10.15 11.01
C VAL A 116 3.36 10.25 12.25
N VAL A 117 2.10 10.63 12.10
CA VAL A 117 1.15 10.64 13.22
C VAL A 117 0.80 9.22 13.62
N VAL A 118 0.71 9.00 14.93
CA VAL A 118 0.45 7.70 15.54
C VAL A 118 -0.90 7.74 16.25
N ALA A 119 -1.64 6.64 16.15
CA ALA A 119 -2.94 6.50 16.79
C ALA A 119 -3.14 5.09 17.37
N GLY A 120 -3.96 5.00 18.40
CA GLY A 120 -4.42 3.73 18.92
C GLY A 120 -5.37 3.01 17.94
N LEU A 121 -5.50 1.68 18.09
CA LEU A 121 -6.55 0.93 17.40
C LEU A 121 -7.91 1.24 18.03
N ILE A 122 -8.93 1.42 17.19
CA ILE A 122 -10.34 1.39 17.61
C ILE A 122 -10.83 -0.04 17.37
N TRP A 123 -11.43 -0.63 18.40
CA TRP A 123 -12.15 -1.90 18.32
C TRP A 123 -13.63 -1.66 18.19
#